data_d11296d3ac8f7f9a56f9c6a019cb5d3e
#
_entry.id   d11296d3ac8f7f9a56f9c6a019cb5d3e
#
_cell.length_a   1.000
_cell.length_b   1.000
_cell.length_c   1.000
_cell.angle_alpha   90.00
_cell.angle_beta   90.00
_cell.angle_gamma   90.00
#
_symmetry.space_group_name_H-M   'P 1'
#
loop_
_entity.id
_entity.type
_entity.pdbx_description
1 polymer ?
#
loop_
_entity_poly.entity_id
_entity_poly.type
_entity_poly.pdbx_seq_one_letter_code
_entity_poly.pdbx_strand_id
1 'polypeptide(L)'
;MEVAFSTPKIRTLCEDPRRAVKDLGDEVADQLQHRLADLESAYKIDDLFVGGPTVIDNGGRGRLQVHIANGTYLFAEVNHPKVPRMKSGDIDWEKVSSLKILTIGEKHD
;
A
#
# COMPACT_ATOMS: atom_id res chain seq x y z
N MET A 1 -2.55 -11.07 0.97
CA MET A 1 -3.11 -10.02 1.86
C MET A 1 -4.29 -9.39 1.16
N GLU A 2 -5.34 -9.08 1.88
CA GLU A 2 -6.49 -8.39 1.33
C GLU A 2 -6.14 -6.92 1.07
N VAL A 3 -6.61 -6.41 -0.07
CA VAL A 3 -6.36 -5.02 -0.47
C VAL A 3 -7.69 -4.35 -0.75
N ALA A 4 -7.97 -3.28 -0.02
CA ALA A 4 -9.14 -2.42 -0.23
C ALA A 4 -8.66 -1.05 -0.74
N PHE A 5 -9.60 -0.20 -1.12
CA PHE A 5 -9.32 1.11 -1.69
C PHE A 5 -10.11 2.19 -0.95
N SER A 6 -9.46 3.30 -0.67
CA SER A 6 -10.08 4.39 0.09
C SER A 6 -11.17 5.12 -0.69
N THR A 7 -11.05 5.19 -2.02
CA THR A 7 -12.01 5.87 -2.89
C THR A 7 -12.21 5.12 -4.20
N PRO A 8 -13.33 5.35 -4.91
CA PRO A 8 -13.53 4.78 -6.25
C PRO A 8 -12.45 5.22 -7.25
N LYS A 9 -11.93 6.42 -7.11
CA LYS A 9 -10.85 6.92 -7.97
C LYS A 9 -9.57 6.09 -7.81
N ILE A 10 -9.18 5.79 -6.56
CA ILE A 10 -8.00 4.97 -6.28
C ILE A 10 -8.21 3.54 -6.80
N ARG A 11 -9.39 2.99 -6.61
CA ARG A 11 -9.73 1.68 -7.17
C ARG A 11 -9.56 1.66 -8.69
N THR A 12 -10.08 2.67 -9.37
CA THR A 12 -9.97 2.77 -10.83
C THR A 12 -8.52 2.85 -11.28
N LEU A 13 -7.66 3.63 -10.60
CA LEU A 13 -6.23 3.69 -10.91
C LEU A 13 -5.56 2.32 -10.78
N CYS A 14 -5.97 1.53 -9.82
CA CYS A 14 -5.36 0.21 -9.56
C CYS A 14 -5.93 -0.89 -10.45
N GLU A 15 -7.20 -0.82 -10.83
CA GLU A 15 -7.88 -1.89 -11.56
C GLU A 15 -8.00 -1.64 -13.07
N ASP A 16 -7.89 -0.38 -13.52
CA ASP A 16 -7.99 -0.03 -14.94
C ASP A 16 -6.63 0.39 -15.48
N PRO A 17 -5.94 -0.49 -16.24
CA PRO A 17 -4.60 -0.18 -16.79
C PRO A 17 -4.58 1.04 -17.69
N ARG A 18 -5.64 1.30 -18.45
CA ARG A 18 -5.70 2.47 -19.33
C ARG A 18 -5.74 3.76 -18.55
N ARG A 19 -6.50 3.77 -17.46
CA ARG A 19 -6.59 4.93 -16.58
C ARG A 19 -5.27 5.16 -15.87
N ALA A 20 -4.61 4.11 -15.43
CA ALA A 20 -3.32 4.20 -14.78
C ALA A 20 -2.28 4.81 -15.71
N VAL A 21 -2.21 4.34 -16.96
CA VAL A 21 -1.29 4.88 -17.96
C VAL A 21 -1.57 6.37 -18.22
N LYS A 22 -2.84 6.73 -18.36
CA LYS A 22 -3.23 8.12 -18.62
C LYS A 22 -2.84 9.05 -17.48
N ASP A 23 -3.04 8.64 -16.24
CA ASP A 23 -2.83 9.49 -15.07
C ASP A 23 -1.41 9.42 -14.50
N LEU A 24 -0.71 8.30 -14.66
CA LEU A 24 0.59 8.05 -14.04
C LEU A 24 1.73 7.84 -15.02
N GLY A 25 1.44 7.61 -16.30
CA GLY A 25 2.42 7.25 -17.31
C GLY A 25 2.68 5.74 -17.36
N ASP A 26 3.30 5.28 -18.46
CA ASP A 26 3.49 3.86 -18.74
C ASP A 26 4.32 3.15 -17.66
N GLU A 27 5.45 3.74 -17.27
CA GLU A 27 6.38 3.10 -16.33
C GLU A 27 5.77 2.96 -14.94
N VAL A 28 5.19 4.03 -14.42
CA VAL A 28 4.56 3.99 -13.09
C VAL A 28 3.37 3.06 -13.10
N ALA A 29 2.54 3.09 -14.15
CA ALA A 29 1.38 2.23 -14.27
C ALA A 29 1.77 0.74 -14.28
N ASP A 30 2.83 0.39 -15.02
CA ASP A 30 3.33 -0.99 -15.07
C ASP A 30 3.85 -1.45 -13.71
N GLN A 31 4.68 -0.64 -13.06
CA GLN A 31 5.24 -0.96 -11.75
C GLN A 31 4.17 -1.00 -10.66
N LEU A 32 3.12 -0.17 -10.78
CA LEU A 32 1.99 -0.21 -9.86
C LEU A 32 1.33 -1.60 -9.86
N GLN A 33 1.12 -2.18 -11.06
CA GLN A 33 0.53 -3.52 -11.16
C GLN A 33 1.40 -4.56 -10.46
N HIS A 34 2.73 -4.47 -10.60
CA HIS A 34 3.66 -5.37 -9.93
C HIS A 34 3.59 -5.22 -8.41
N ARG A 35 3.55 -4.00 -7.90
CA ARG A 35 3.45 -3.76 -6.44
C ARG A 35 2.12 -4.25 -5.88
N LEU A 36 1.02 -4.07 -6.61
CA LEU A 36 -0.28 -4.56 -6.19
C LEU A 36 -0.30 -6.09 -6.12
N ALA A 37 0.31 -6.76 -7.12
CA ALA A 37 0.41 -8.21 -7.11
C ALA A 37 1.26 -8.70 -5.92
N ASP A 38 2.35 -8.00 -5.61
CA ASP A 38 3.18 -8.32 -4.44
C ASP A 38 2.37 -8.23 -3.15
N LEU A 39 1.58 -7.16 -2.99
CA LEU A 39 0.74 -6.98 -1.81
C LEU A 39 -0.31 -8.08 -1.70
N GLU A 40 -0.99 -8.40 -2.79
CA GLU A 40 -2.05 -9.41 -2.79
C GLU A 40 -1.52 -10.81 -2.47
N SER A 41 -0.29 -11.13 -2.91
CA SER A 41 0.31 -12.44 -2.67
C SER A 41 1.04 -12.56 -1.34
N ALA A 42 1.32 -11.46 -0.66
CA ALA A 42 2.00 -11.48 0.64
C ALA A 42 1.08 -11.99 1.75
N TYR A 43 1.61 -12.78 2.67
CA TYR A 43 0.91 -13.15 3.90
C TYR A 43 1.09 -12.09 4.98
N LYS A 44 2.26 -11.47 5.02
CA LYS A 44 2.61 -10.45 6.01
C LYS A 44 3.52 -9.40 5.36
N ILE A 45 3.69 -8.26 6.03
CA ILE A 45 4.47 -7.14 5.51
C ILE A 45 5.93 -7.54 5.22
N ASP A 46 6.51 -8.40 6.04
CA ASP A 46 7.90 -8.86 5.86
C ASP A 46 8.11 -9.65 4.56
N ASP A 47 7.04 -10.13 3.92
CA ASP A 47 7.13 -10.82 2.63
C ASP A 47 7.33 -9.85 1.46
N LEU A 48 7.23 -8.54 1.69
CA LEU A 48 7.43 -7.52 0.67
C LEU A 48 8.90 -7.15 0.57
N PHE A 49 9.54 -7.49 -0.52
CA PHE A 49 10.97 -7.21 -0.74
C PHE A 49 11.19 -6.06 -1.71
N VAL A 50 10.34 -5.92 -2.71
CA VAL A 50 10.49 -4.93 -3.77
C VAL A 50 9.68 -3.68 -3.42
N GLY A 51 10.22 -2.51 -3.75
CA GLY A 51 9.59 -1.24 -3.44
C GLY A 51 10.03 -0.62 -2.11
N GLY A 52 10.95 -1.29 -1.38
CA GLY A 52 11.47 -0.78 -0.12
C GLY A 52 10.40 -0.36 0.87
N PRO A 53 9.50 -1.27 1.27
CA PRO A 53 8.37 -0.90 2.11
C PRO A 53 8.83 -0.27 3.43
N THR A 54 8.22 0.86 3.78
CA THR A 54 8.46 1.57 5.04
C THR A 54 7.17 1.58 5.83
N VAL A 55 7.24 1.12 7.08
CA VAL A 55 6.09 1.12 7.98
C VAL A 55 6.20 2.28 8.96
N ILE A 56 5.07 2.92 9.25
CA ILE A 56 4.99 4.05 10.16
C ILE A 56 3.89 3.75 11.18
N ASP A 57 4.26 3.72 12.45
CA ASP A 57 3.32 3.66 13.56
C ASP A 57 3.25 5.07 14.17
N ASN A 58 2.16 5.76 13.87
CA ASN A 58 1.95 7.14 14.35
C ASN A 58 0.94 7.22 15.51
N GLY A 59 0.74 6.10 16.22
CA GLY A 59 -0.27 5.99 17.26
C GLY A 59 -1.68 5.78 16.74
N GLY A 60 -1.86 5.78 15.42
CA GLY A 60 -3.13 5.54 14.75
C GLY A 60 -3.20 4.15 14.16
N ARG A 61 -3.73 4.05 12.92
CA ARG A 61 -3.90 2.76 12.26
C ARG A 61 -2.62 2.14 11.72
N GLY A 62 -1.55 2.91 11.64
CA GLY A 62 -0.33 2.46 11.00
C GLY A 62 -0.37 2.62 9.48
N ARG A 63 0.75 3.05 8.91
CA ARG A 63 0.86 3.29 7.48
C ARG A 63 1.98 2.51 6.85
N LEU A 64 1.75 2.13 5.60
CA LEU A 64 2.74 1.47 4.75
C LEU A 64 2.99 2.38 3.55
N GLN A 65 4.25 2.56 3.22
CA GLN A 65 4.69 3.32 2.07
C GLN A 65 5.54 2.42 1.20
N VAL A 66 5.19 2.28 -0.07
CA VAL A 66 5.89 1.40 -1.02
C VAL A 66 6.27 2.21 -2.25
N HIS A 67 7.55 2.19 -2.60
CA HIS A 67 8.03 2.83 -3.81
C HIS A 67 7.52 2.09 -5.05
N ILE A 68 7.03 2.85 -6.03
CA ILE A 68 6.58 2.31 -7.31
C ILE A 68 7.66 2.56 -8.38
N ALA A 69 7.82 3.80 -8.79
CA ALA A 69 8.81 4.23 -9.78
C ALA A 69 8.87 5.77 -9.84
N ASN A 70 9.98 6.33 -10.28
CA ASN A 70 10.10 7.77 -10.58
C ASN A 70 9.61 8.71 -9.47
N GLY A 71 9.92 8.39 -8.21
CA GLY A 71 9.50 9.22 -7.08
C GLY A 71 8.02 9.09 -6.73
N THR A 72 7.32 8.13 -7.31
CA THR A 72 5.92 7.85 -7.02
C THR A 72 5.80 6.69 -6.05
N TYR A 73 4.92 6.83 -5.06
CA TYR A 73 4.72 5.88 -3.99
C TYR A 73 3.26 5.46 -3.87
N LEU A 74 3.05 4.26 -3.36
CA LEU A 74 1.75 3.79 -2.91
C LEU A 74 1.72 3.96 -1.39
N PHE A 75 0.65 4.57 -0.88
CA PHE A 75 0.42 4.75 0.55
C PHE A 75 -0.80 3.95 0.96
N ALA A 76 -0.66 3.16 2.01
CA ALA A 76 -1.73 2.34 2.53
C ALA A 76 -1.79 2.43 4.05
N GLU A 77 -2.90 2.00 4.63
CA GLU A 77 -3.04 1.88 6.08
C GLU A 77 -3.59 0.51 6.45
N VAL A 78 -3.40 0.12 7.70
CA VAL A 78 -3.95 -1.12 8.23
C VAL A 78 -5.47 -1.08 8.16
N ASN A 79 -6.08 -2.07 7.51
CA ASN A 79 -7.52 -2.14 7.30
C ASN A 79 -8.16 -3.24 8.15
N HIS A 80 -8.07 -3.07 9.46
CA HIS A 80 -8.72 -3.95 10.44
C HIS A 80 -9.66 -3.10 11.29
N PRO A 81 -10.81 -3.64 11.71
CA PRO A 81 -11.69 -2.93 12.65
C PRO A 81 -10.94 -2.55 13.93
N LYS A 82 -10.09 -3.47 14.41
CA LYS A 82 -9.20 -3.23 15.53
C LYS A 82 -7.78 -3.54 15.07
N VAL A 83 -6.91 -2.52 15.08
CA VAL A 83 -5.52 -2.67 14.67
C VAL A 83 -4.80 -3.65 15.59
N PRO A 84 -4.17 -4.71 15.04
CA PRO A 84 -3.42 -5.66 15.86
C PRO A 84 -2.26 -4.94 16.56
N ARG A 85 -2.13 -5.13 17.87
CA ARG A 85 -1.06 -4.50 18.66
C ARG A 85 -0.40 -5.51 19.58
N MET A 86 0.90 -5.28 19.81
CA MET A 86 1.67 -6.01 20.80
C MET A 86 1.36 -5.48 22.20
N LYS A 87 1.85 -6.16 23.23
CA LYS A 87 1.72 -5.70 24.62
C LYS A 87 2.37 -4.34 24.84
N SER A 88 3.41 -4.02 24.06
CA SER A 88 4.08 -2.71 24.08
C SER A 88 3.23 -1.56 23.56
N GLY A 89 2.14 -1.85 22.86
CA GLY A 89 1.31 -0.87 22.17
C GLY A 89 1.68 -0.67 20.71
N ASP A 90 2.82 -1.20 20.28
CA ASP A 90 3.24 -1.12 18.88
C ASP A 90 2.36 -1.99 17.99
N ILE A 91 2.24 -1.60 16.72
CA ILE A 91 1.47 -2.39 15.75
C ILE A 91 2.16 -3.74 15.53
N ASP A 92 1.38 -4.80 15.62
CA ASP A 92 1.86 -6.15 15.34
C ASP A 92 1.70 -6.42 13.84
N TRP A 93 2.69 -5.99 13.07
CA TRP A 93 2.67 -6.09 11.61
C TRP A 93 2.60 -7.53 11.10
N GLU A 94 3.02 -8.51 11.89
CA GLU A 94 2.90 -9.93 11.53
C GLU A 94 1.45 -10.39 11.45
N LYS A 95 0.56 -9.72 12.18
CA LYS A 95 -0.87 -10.04 12.22
C LYS A 95 -1.70 -9.19 11.28
N VAL A 96 -1.08 -8.27 10.55
CA VAL A 96 -1.79 -7.45 9.55
C VAL A 96 -2.04 -8.29 8.31
N SER A 97 -3.30 -8.49 7.97
CA SER A 97 -3.73 -9.29 6.82
C SER A 97 -4.55 -8.50 5.80
N SER A 98 -4.84 -7.25 6.08
CA SER A 98 -5.63 -6.40 5.19
C SER A 98 -5.12 -4.98 5.21
N LEU A 99 -4.97 -4.40 4.03
CA LEU A 99 -4.53 -3.02 3.84
C LEU A 99 -5.56 -2.27 3.00
N LYS A 100 -5.66 -0.96 3.23
CA LYS A 100 -6.46 -0.07 2.41
C LYS A 100 -5.54 0.93 1.74
N ILE A 101 -5.54 0.95 0.41
CA ILE A 101 -4.74 1.91 -0.35
C ILE A 101 -5.38 3.28 -0.25
N LEU A 102 -4.61 4.24 0.27
CA LEU A 102 -5.06 5.60 0.51
C LEU A 102 -4.83 6.49 -0.70
N THR A 103 -3.60 6.52 -1.20
CA THR A 103 -3.22 7.37 -2.32
C THR A 103 -2.06 6.75 -3.09
N ILE A 104 -1.88 7.25 -4.31
CA ILE A 104 -0.72 6.95 -5.16
C ILE A 104 -0.21 8.31 -5.63
N GLY A 105 1.06 8.60 -5.34
CA GLY A 105 1.62 9.89 -5.70
C GLY A 105 3.02 10.11 -5.14
N GLU A 106 3.46 11.36 -5.18
CA GLU A 106 4.75 11.75 -4.66
C GLU A 106 4.76 11.72 -3.13
N LYS A 107 5.95 11.46 -2.57
CA LYS A 107 6.13 11.50 -1.14
C LYS A 107 6.12 12.95 -0.66
N HIS A 108 5.28 13.24 0.32
CA HIS A 108 5.24 14.52 0.99
C HIS A 108 6.04 14.44 2.30
N ASP A 109 6.93 15.38 2.49
CA ASP A 109 7.68 15.52 3.74
C ASP A 109 6.85 16.24 4.82
#